data_7d1f67b5f12d1b59427d77b1a66a3408
#
_entry.id   7d1f67b5f12d1b59427d77b1a66a3408
#
_cell.length_a   1.000
_cell.length_b   1.000
_cell.length_c   1.000
_cell.angle_alpha   90.00
_cell.angle_beta   90.00
_cell.angle_gamma   90.00
#
_symmetry.space_group_name_H-M   'P 1'
#
loop_
_entity.id
_entity.type
_entity.pdbx_description
1 polymer ?
#
loop_
_entity_poly.entity_id
_entity_poly.type
_entity_poly.pdbx_seq_one_letter_code
_entity_poly.pdbx_strand_id
1 'polypeptide(L)'
;QPISYGAVTIGLETDFDGCMKLVQELTAKHAIYLLNSMNSVRIEGQKAIGIETLHQLNWEVPDWFVIPVGNAGNISALGKGLRELKELGIINRLPRLAGVQTVSASPLYESFRDGFAELVPQVAEATEASAIRIGNPVSFKKAIRELKYFEGVMEVVTEQELTDWKARIERIGIAICPNSAVAVAGVKKLVDSEVIAAGEKVVVVLTAHGSKFSSSAMEYHENADNRYANQPVYLPPDLSAIEKELKL
;
A
#
# COMPACT_ATOMS: atom_id res chain seq x y z
N GLN A 1 19.49 -1.67 4.88
CA GLN A 1 19.57 -3.14 5.06
C GLN A 1 20.44 -3.83 4.01
N PRO A 2 20.24 -3.71 2.67
CA PRO A 2 21.07 -4.43 1.70
C PRO A 2 22.57 -4.22 1.90
N ILE A 3 23.01 -2.98 2.11
CA ILE A 3 24.41 -2.65 2.40
C ILE A 3 24.91 -3.36 3.64
N SER A 4 24.13 -3.37 4.72
CA SER A 4 24.49 -4.04 5.99
C SER A 4 24.61 -5.55 5.85
N TYR A 5 23.97 -6.13 4.84
CA TYR A 5 24.06 -7.58 4.54
C TYR A 5 25.12 -7.90 3.47
N GLY A 6 25.97 -6.94 3.12
CA GLY A 6 27.06 -7.14 2.16
C GLY A 6 26.65 -7.15 0.70
N ALA A 7 25.42 -6.73 0.37
CA ALA A 7 24.99 -6.64 -1.02
C ALA A 7 25.67 -5.45 -1.73
N VAL A 8 26.05 -5.63 -2.98
CA VAL A 8 26.46 -4.53 -3.87
C VAL A 8 25.21 -3.68 -4.14
N THR A 9 25.18 -2.46 -3.60
CA THR A 9 24.06 -1.55 -3.72
C THR A 9 24.42 -0.39 -4.62
N ILE A 10 23.69 -0.23 -5.73
CA ILE A 10 23.90 0.81 -6.73
C ILE A 10 22.75 1.79 -6.67
N GLY A 11 23.02 3.05 -6.33
CA GLY A 11 22.07 4.15 -6.42
C GLY A 11 22.12 4.77 -7.83
N LEU A 12 20.97 4.97 -8.45
CA LEU A 12 20.84 5.59 -9.75
C LEU A 12 20.10 6.92 -9.63
N GLU A 13 20.55 7.94 -10.36
CA GLU A 13 19.91 9.26 -10.43
C GLU A 13 18.71 9.22 -11.40
N THR A 14 17.70 8.46 -11.04
CA THR A 14 16.46 8.29 -11.82
C THR A 14 15.32 7.84 -10.91
N ASP A 15 14.10 7.80 -11.44
CA ASP A 15 12.94 7.26 -10.77
C ASP A 15 12.88 5.72 -10.84
N PHE A 16 11.81 5.16 -10.29
CA PHE A 16 11.61 3.71 -10.29
C PHE A 16 11.48 3.15 -11.72
N ASP A 17 10.79 3.85 -12.61
CA ASP A 17 10.56 3.38 -13.98
C ASP A 17 11.86 3.40 -14.80
N GLY A 18 12.74 4.37 -14.57
CA GLY A 18 14.09 4.39 -15.13
C GLY A 18 14.96 3.24 -14.61
N CYS A 19 14.92 2.95 -13.31
CA CYS A 19 15.59 1.78 -12.73
C CYS A 19 15.08 0.47 -13.37
N MET A 20 13.77 0.36 -13.55
CA MET A 20 13.16 -0.84 -14.18
C MET A 20 13.63 -1.08 -15.60
N LYS A 21 13.74 -0.01 -16.40
CA LYS A 21 14.27 -0.10 -17.76
C LYS A 21 15.71 -0.62 -17.79
N LEU A 22 16.57 -0.01 -16.98
CA LEU A 22 17.99 -0.39 -16.91
C LEU A 22 18.20 -1.82 -16.41
N VAL A 23 17.44 -2.25 -15.42
CA VAL A 23 17.51 -3.61 -14.89
C VAL A 23 17.06 -4.65 -15.94
N GLN A 24 16.06 -4.34 -16.74
CA GLN A 24 15.64 -5.21 -17.85
C GLN A 24 16.75 -5.33 -18.91
N GLU A 25 17.37 -4.21 -19.29
CA GLU A 25 18.50 -4.23 -20.25
C GLU A 25 19.69 -5.02 -19.69
N LEU A 26 20.01 -4.84 -18.41
CA LEU A 26 21.09 -5.55 -17.73
C LEU A 26 20.87 -7.06 -17.70
N THR A 27 19.66 -7.49 -17.32
CA THR A 27 19.33 -8.92 -17.24
C THR A 27 19.17 -9.59 -18.60
N ALA A 28 18.86 -8.82 -19.64
CA ALA A 28 18.85 -9.33 -21.03
C ALA A 28 20.26 -9.56 -21.58
N LYS A 29 21.26 -8.80 -21.12
CA LYS A 29 22.65 -8.87 -21.60
C LYS A 29 23.53 -9.81 -20.77
N HIS A 30 23.17 -10.06 -19.54
CA HIS A 30 24.02 -10.77 -18.57
C HIS A 30 23.23 -11.87 -17.83
N ALA A 31 23.92 -12.92 -17.37
CA ALA A 31 23.33 -14.00 -16.58
C ALA A 31 23.00 -13.55 -15.14
N ILE A 32 22.13 -12.55 -15.02
CA ILE A 32 21.64 -12.02 -13.74
C ILE A 32 20.16 -12.36 -13.60
N TYR A 33 19.79 -13.02 -12.51
CA TYR A 33 18.41 -13.38 -12.24
C TYR A 33 17.62 -12.19 -11.69
N LEU A 34 16.51 -11.86 -12.34
CA LEU A 34 15.66 -10.72 -11.98
C LEU A 34 14.72 -11.08 -10.83
N LEU A 35 15.01 -10.58 -9.63
CA LEU A 35 14.17 -10.75 -8.42
C LEU A 35 13.36 -9.48 -8.12
N ASN A 36 12.52 -9.07 -9.04
CA ASN A 36 11.70 -7.86 -8.87
C ASN A 36 10.21 -8.10 -9.22
N SER A 37 9.45 -7.01 -9.35
CA SER A 37 8.00 -7.04 -9.60
C SER A 37 7.61 -7.67 -10.95
N MET A 38 8.52 -7.83 -11.89
CA MET A 38 8.25 -8.51 -13.17
C MET A 38 8.31 -10.04 -13.05
N ASN A 39 9.00 -10.56 -12.05
CA ASN A 39 9.16 -12.00 -11.87
C ASN A 39 7.83 -12.64 -11.45
N SER A 40 7.31 -13.54 -12.28
CA SER A 40 6.05 -14.23 -12.02
C SER A 40 6.09 -15.13 -10.77
N VAL A 41 7.26 -15.64 -10.41
CA VAL A 41 7.44 -16.44 -9.17
C VAL A 41 7.13 -15.61 -7.91
N ARG A 42 7.32 -14.28 -7.95
CA ARG A 42 6.88 -13.42 -6.85
C ARG A 42 5.35 -13.41 -6.66
N ILE A 43 4.59 -13.47 -7.75
CA ILE A 43 3.12 -13.57 -7.66
C ILE A 43 2.72 -14.90 -7.01
N GLU A 44 3.41 -15.99 -7.35
CA GLU A 44 3.20 -17.31 -6.72
C GLU A 44 3.53 -17.30 -5.22
N GLY A 45 4.60 -16.65 -4.81
CA GLY A 45 4.91 -16.49 -3.39
C GLY A 45 3.95 -15.56 -2.65
N GLN A 46 3.65 -14.40 -3.24
CA GLN A 46 2.81 -13.39 -2.61
C GLN A 46 1.33 -13.78 -2.53
N LYS A 47 0.83 -14.72 -3.34
CA LYS A 47 -0.55 -15.20 -3.26
C LYS A 47 -0.90 -15.79 -1.89
N ALA A 48 0.11 -16.23 -1.13
CA ALA A 48 -0.05 -16.75 0.22
C ALA A 48 -0.73 -15.75 1.18
N ILE A 49 -0.63 -14.44 0.92
CA ILE A 49 -1.24 -13.42 1.79
C ILE A 49 -2.76 -13.59 1.92
N GLY A 50 -3.47 -13.87 0.83
CA GLY A 50 -4.90 -14.14 0.87
C GLY A 50 -5.23 -15.48 1.54
N ILE A 51 -4.43 -16.50 1.27
CA ILE A 51 -4.57 -17.84 1.83
C ILE A 51 -4.37 -17.81 3.35
N GLU A 52 -3.27 -17.20 3.80
CA GLU A 52 -2.94 -17.07 5.23
C GLU A 52 -3.98 -16.24 5.98
N THR A 53 -4.44 -15.13 5.37
CA THR A 53 -5.51 -14.32 5.97
C THR A 53 -6.80 -15.13 6.16
N LEU A 54 -7.26 -15.85 5.15
CA LEU A 54 -8.47 -16.67 5.27
C LEU A 54 -8.28 -17.84 6.24
N HIS A 55 -7.10 -18.45 6.28
CA HIS A 55 -6.79 -19.47 7.28
C HIS A 55 -6.90 -18.90 8.71
N GLN A 56 -6.35 -17.70 8.96
CA GLN A 56 -6.44 -17.01 10.26
C GLN A 56 -7.86 -16.59 10.61
N LEU A 57 -8.72 -16.37 9.61
CA LEU A 57 -10.14 -16.10 9.77
C LEU A 57 -11.00 -17.38 9.81
N ASN A 58 -10.39 -18.55 10.04
CA ASN A 58 -11.09 -19.85 10.02
C ASN A 58 -11.89 -20.07 8.73
N TRP A 59 -11.33 -19.64 7.60
CA TRP A 59 -11.92 -19.70 6.24
C TRP A 59 -13.20 -18.86 6.06
N GLU A 60 -13.50 -17.99 7.03
CA GLU A 60 -14.57 -17.01 6.86
C GLU A 60 -14.12 -15.93 5.88
N VAL A 61 -14.82 -15.83 4.75
CA VAL A 61 -14.46 -14.86 3.69
C VAL A 61 -15.02 -13.49 4.09
N PRO A 62 -14.18 -12.44 4.19
CA PRO A 62 -14.64 -11.07 4.40
C PRO A 62 -15.40 -10.56 3.16
N ASP A 63 -16.06 -9.42 3.28
CA ASP A 63 -16.74 -8.82 2.14
C ASP A 63 -15.74 -8.09 1.23
N TRP A 64 -14.71 -7.51 1.84
CA TRP A 64 -13.69 -6.75 1.12
C TRP A 64 -12.27 -7.08 1.56
N PHE A 65 -11.36 -7.06 0.57
CA PHE A 65 -9.93 -6.87 0.79
C PHE A 65 -9.52 -5.52 0.19
N VAL A 66 -8.86 -4.68 0.99
CA VAL A 66 -8.35 -3.38 0.57
C VAL A 66 -6.81 -3.38 0.67
N ILE A 67 -6.15 -2.97 -0.40
CA ILE A 67 -4.68 -3.06 -0.51
C ILE A 67 -4.11 -1.83 -1.23
N PRO A 68 -2.94 -1.30 -0.79
CA PRO A 68 -2.28 -0.22 -1.53
C PRO A 68 -1.66 -0.78 -2.83
N VAL A 69 -1.74 -0.02 -3.91
CA VAL A 69 -1.32 -0.48 -5.24
C VAL A 69 -0.26 0.42 -5.86
N GLY A 70 0.94 -0.14 -6.10
CA GLY A 70 1.99 0.46 -6.90
C GLY A 70 2.18 -0.31 -8.22
N ASN A 71 3.15 -1.23 -8.30
CA ASN A 71 3.38 -2.10 -9.46
C ASN A 71 2.25 -3.11 -9.74
N ALA A 72 1.19 -3.08 -8.96
CA ALA A 72 0.02 -3.95 -9.08
C ALA A 72 0.29 -5.46 -8.89
N GLY A 73 1.50 -5.85 -8.48
CA GLY A 73 1.85 -7.24 -8.20
C GLY A 73 1.14 -7.82 -6.97
N ASN A 74 1.00 -7.02 -5.91
CA ASN A 74 0.36 -7.43 -4.67
C ASN A 74 -1.13 -7.75 -4.83
N ILE A 75 -1.90 -6.87 -5.48
CA ILE A 75 -3.32 -7.10 -5.74
C ILE A 75 -3.53 -8.27 -6.73
N SER A 76 -2.62 -8.41 -7.70
CA SER A 76 -2.63 -9.56 -8.63
C SER A 76 -2.40 -10.89 -7.91
N ALA A 77 -1.48 -10.90 -6.93
CA ALA A 77 -1.16 -12.08 -6.14
C ALA A 77 -2.30 -12.42 -5.17
N LEU A 78 -2.84 -11.42 -4.49
CA LEU A 78 -3.99 -11.58 -3.61
C LEU A 78 -5.19 -12.19 -4.36
N GLY A 79 -5.57 -11.59 -5.49
CA GLY A 79 -6.66 -12.10 -6.33
C GLY A 79 -6.39 -13.52 -6.82
N LYS A 80 -5.16 -13.81 -7.28
CA LYS A 80 -4.78 -15.17 -7.69
C LYS A 80 -4.98 -16.19 -6.56
N GLY A 81 -4.50 -15.90 -5.35
CA GLY A 81 -4.64 -16.81 -4.21
C GLY A 81 -6.09 -17.06 -3.84
N LEU A 82 -6.92 -16.03 -3.78
CA LEU A 82 -8.34 -16.13 -3.47
C LEU A 82 -9.12 -16.90 -4.56
N ARG A 83 -8.78 -16.67 -5.81
CA ARG A 83 -9.39 -17.41 -6.94
C ARG A 83 -9.04 -18.90 -6.88
N GLU A 84 -7.79 -19.26 -6.63
CA GLU A 84 -7.37 -20.66 -6.46
C GLU A 84 -8.10 -21.35 -5.30
N LEU A 85 -8.28 -20.69 -4.16
CA LEU A 85 -9.06 -21.21 -3.04
C LEU A 85 -10.52 -21.48 -3.43
N LYS A 86 -11.11 -20.61 -4.25
CA LYS A 86 -12.47 -20.80 -4.78
C LYS A 86 -12.54 -21.97 -5.75
N GLU A 87 -11.59 -22.07 -6.69
CA GLU A 87 -11.48 -23.14 -7.67
C GLU A 87 -11.28 -24.52 -7.00
N LEU A 88 -10.54 -24.58 -5.89
CA LEU A 88 -10.31 -25.76 -5.07
C LEU A 88 -11.50 -26.11 -4.15
N GLY A 89 -12.54 -25.29 -4.10
CA GLY A 89 -13.71 -25.49 -3.23
C GLY A 89 -13.43 -25.27 -1.73
N ILE A 90 -12.30 -24.66 -1.37
CA ILE A 90 -11.96 -24.34 0.03
C ILE A 90 -12.81 -23.19 0.56
N ILE A 91 -13.16 -22.24 -0.30
CA ILE A 91 -14.10 -21.16 -0.01
C ILE A 91 -15.31 -21.23 -0.97
N ASN A 92 -16.48 -20.85 -0.48
CA ASN A 92 -17.72 -20.92 -1.24
C ASN A 92 -18.15 -19.60 -1.89
N ARG A 93 -17.56 -18.47 -1.46
CA ARG A 93 -17.79 -17.13 -2.03
C ARG A 93 -16.46 -16.40 -2.25
N LEU A 94 -16.49 -15.32 -3.00
CA LEU A 94 -15.35 -14.42 -3.23
C LEU A 94 -15.60 -13.10 -2.50
N PRO A 95 -14.55 -12.49 -1.93
CA PRO A 95 -14.63 -11.10 -1.48
C PRO A 95 -14.60 -10.17 -2.68
N ARG A 96 -14.94 -8.89 -2.50
CA ARG A 96 -14.58 -7.83 -3.45
C ARG A 96 -13.16 -7.32 -3.15
N LEU A 97 -12.48 -6.82 -4.17
CA LEU A 97 -11.13 -6.24 -4.04
C LEU A 97 -11.18 -4.72 -4.22
N ALA A 98 -10.51 -3.98 -3.35
CA ALA A 98 -10.28 -2.56 -3.57
C ALA A 98 -8.77 -2.27 -3.60
N GLY A 99 -8.32 -1.71 -4.71
CA GLY A 99 -6.97 -1.17 -4.83
C GLY A 99 -6.95 0.32 -4.55
N VAL A 100 -5.97 0.80 -3.79
CA VAL A 100 -5.87 2.23 -3.47
C VAL A 100 -4.51 2.76 -3.93
N GLN A 101 -4.54 3.91 -4.60
CA GLN A 101 -3.36 4.65 -5.05
C GLN A 101 -3.33 6.05 -4.42
N THR A 102 -2.25 6.81 -4.61
CA THR A 102 -2.22 8.24 -4.29
C THR A 102 -2.54 9.05 -5.54
N VAL A 103 -3.08 10.25 -5.38
CA VAL A 103 -3.29 11.19 -6.50
C VAL A 103 -1.99 11.48 -7.26
N SER A 104 -0.84 11.40 -6.58
CA SER A 104 0.50 11.61 -7.13
C SER A 104 0.96 10.51 -8.09
N ALA A 105 0.35 9.31 -8.04
CA ALA A 105 0.67 8.18 -8.91
C ALA A 105 -0.53 7.22 -8.99
N SER A 106 -1.46 7.48 -9.90
CA SER A 106 -2.77 6.81 -9.97
C SER A 106 -3.13 6.20 -11.34
N PRO A 107 -2.18 5.64 -12.12
CA PRO A 107 -2.48 5.21 -13.50
C PRO A 107 -3.53 4.09 -13.57
N LEU A 108 -3.60 3.22 -12.57
CA LEU A 108 -4.58 2.13 -12.56
C LEU A 108 -5.99 2.63 -12.15
N TYR A 109 -6.07 3.64 -11.28
CA TYR A 109 -7.33 4.30 -10.96
C TYR A 109 -7.92 5.03 -12.18
N GLU A 110 -7.10 5.76 -12.94
CA GLU A 110 -7.57 6.42 -14.16
C GLU A 110 -8.04 5.39 -15.19
N SER A 111 -7.32 4.29 -15.37
CA SER A 111 -7.77 3.16 -16.19
C SER A 111 -9.10 2.56 -15.70
N PHE A 112 -9.29 2.44 -14.39
CA PHE A 112 -10.55 1.98 -13.79
C PHE A 112 -11.72 2.90 -14.12
N ARG A 113 -11.53 4.21 -14.02
CA ARG A 113 -12.55 5.21 -14.38
C ARG A 113 -13.01 5.12 -15.83
N ASP A 114 -12.11 4.68 -16.71
CA ASP A 114 -12.37 4.42 -18.14
C ASP A 114 -12.76 2.95 -18.42
N GLY A 115 -13.30 2.25 -17.43
CA GLY A 115 -13.73 0.85 -17.55
C GLY A 115 -12.61 -0.14 -17.87
N PHE A 116 -11.36 0.21 -17.58
CA PHE A 116 -10.15 -0.54 -17.94
C PHE A 116 -9.95 -0.70 -19.45
N ALA A 117 -10.33 0.31 -20.23
CA ALA A 117 -10.13 0.31 -21.69
C ALA A 117 -8.64 0.36 -22.04
N GLU A 118 -7.89 1.27 -21.39
CA GLU A 118 -6.45 1.43 -21.59
C GLU A 118 -5.77 1.82 -20.28
N LEU A 119 -4.49 1.50 -20.15
CA LEU A 119 -3.64 2.07 -19.10
C LEU A 119 -2.66 3.04 -19.75
N VAL A 120 -2.79 4.31 -19.39
CA VAL A 120 -1.89 5.38 -19.81
C VAL A 120 -0.83 5.58 -18.72
N PRO A 121 0.47 5.34 -18.99
CA PRO A 121 1.52 5.64 -18.05
C PRO A 121 1.55 7.12 -17.65
N GLN A 122 1.87 7.40 -16.39
CA GLN A 122 1.98 8.74 -15.84
C GLN A 122 3.40 9.01 -15.33
N VAL A 123 3.79 10.27 -15.23
CA VAL A 123 4.97 10.66 -14.45
C VAL A 123 4.53 10.73 -12.98
N ALA A 124 5.10 9.86 -12.14
CA ALA A 124 4.73 9.82 -10.73
C ALA A 124 5.35 11.00 -9.97
N GLU A 125 4.52 11.79 -9.31
CA GLU A 125 4.91 12.93 -8.47
C GLU A 125 5.39 12.46 -7.08
N ALA A 126 5.92 13.40 -6.29
CA ALA A 126 6.38 13.09 -4.93
C ALA A 126 5.21 12.69 -4.03
N THR A 127 5.43 11.67 -3.20
CA THR A 127 4.49 11.16 -2.20
C THR A 127 5.24 10.51 -1.04
N GLU A 128 4.71 10.61 0.16
CA GLU A 128 5.17 9.86 1.33
C GLU A 128 5.04 8.33 1.13
N ALA A 129 4.07 7.92 0.34
CA ALA A 129 3.88 6.51 -0.03
C ALA A 129 4.87 6.05 -1.13
N SER A 130 6.15 6.23 -0.89
CA SER A 130 7.24 6.08 -1.86
C SER A 130 7.29 4.71 -2.58
N ALA A 131 6.90 3.62 -1.92
CA ALA A 131 6.92 2.28 -2.53
C ALA A 131 5.78 2.05 -3.55
N ILE A 132 4.79 2.94 -3.59
CA ILE A 132 3.72 2.91 -4.61
C ILE A 132 3.79 4.13 -5.56
N ARG A 133 4.86 4.91 -5.51
CA ARG A 133 5.16 5.99 -6.45
C ARG A 133 5.57 5.40 -7.81
N ILE A 134 4.61 4.88 -8.55
CA ILE A 134 4.84 4.15 -9.79
C ILE A 134 3.88 4.63 -10.86
N GLY A 135 4.45 5.18 -11.94
CA GLY A 135 3.69 5.72 -13.06
C GLY A 135 3.36 4.69 -14.14
N ASN A 136 4.11 3.58 -14.19
CA ASN A 136 3.90 2.50 -15.18
C ASN A 136 3.92 1.12 -14.52
N PRO A 137 2.82 0.67 -13.91
CA PRO A 137 2.77 -0.56 -13.14
C PRO A 137 2.92 -1.81 -14.03
N VAL A 138 4.01 -2.56 -13.85
CA VAL A 138 4.36 -3.72 -14.69
C VAL A 138 3.37 -4.88 -14.63
N SER A 139 2.59 -5.00 -13.57
CA SER A 139 1.60 -6.07 -13.40
C SER A 139 0.16 -5.63 -13.69
N PHE A 140 -0.05 -4.47 -14.34
CA PHE A 140 -1.39 -3.90 -14.53
C PHE A 140 -2.38 -4.86 -15.20
N LYS A 141 -1.97 -5.59 -16.26
CA LYS A 141 -2.86 -6.56 -16.94
C LYS A 141 -3.37 -7.66 -16.02
N LYS A 142 -2.50 -8.14 -15.12
CA LYS A 142 -2.87 -9.15 -14.12
C LYS A 142 -3.83 -8.54 -13.09
N ALA A 143 -3.55 -7.33 -12.61
CA ALA A 143 -4.42 -6.64 -11.66
C ALA A 143 -5.81 -6.34 -12.24
N ILE A 144 -5.88 -5.84 -13.48
CA ILE A 144 -7.18 -5.61 -14.16
C ILE A 144 -7.99 -6.90 -14.27
N ARG A 145 -7.34 -8.01 -14.61
CA ARG A 145 -8.02 -9.31 -14.67
C ARG A 145 -8.62 -9.68 -13.31
N GLU A 146 -7.86 -9.57 -12.23
CA GLU A 146 -8.35 -9.90 -10.90
C GLU A 146 -9.42 -8.89 -10.45
N LEU A 147 -9.22 -7.59 -10.66
CA LEU A 147 -10.23 -6.57 -10.33
C LEU A 147 -11.57 -6.84 -11.05
N LYS A 148 -11.53 -7.15 -12.35
CA LYS A 148 -12.76 -7.51 -13.09
C LYS A 148 -13.39 -8.80 -12.57
N TYR A 149 -12.61 -9.81 -12.23
CA TYR A 149 -13.11 -11.09 -11.73
C TYR A 149 -13.76 -10.98 -10.34
N PHE A 150 -13.24 -10.10 -9.48
CA PHE A 150 -13.71 -9.89 -8.11
C PHE A 150 -14.68 -8.70 -7.97
N GLU A 151 -15.22 -8.17 -9.05
CA GLU A 151 -16.04 -6.94 -9.06
C GLU A 151 -15.38 -5.82 -8.25
N GLY A 152 -14.06 -5.72 -8.39
CA GLY A 152 -13.21 -4.84 -7.61
C GLY A 152 -13.30 -3.39 -8.08
N VAL A 153 -12.83 -2.51 -7.21
CA VAL A 153 -12.78 -1.07 -7.45
C VAL A 153 -11.37 -0.52 -7.24
N MET A 154 -11.14 0.66 -7.77
CA MET A 154 -9.96 1.45 -7.45
C MET A 154 -10.38 2.76 -6.78
N GLU A 155 -9.56 3.24 -5.85
CA GLU A 155 -9.73 4.53 -5.19
C GLU A 155 -8.39 5.28 -5.13
N VAL A 156 -8.44 6.61 -4.96
CA VAL A 156 -7.26 7.45 -4.76
C VAL A 156 -7.39 8.30 -3.51
N VAL A 157 -6.25 8.58 -2.89
CA VAL A 157 -6.16 9.43 -1.70
C VAL A 157 -5.11 10.52 -1.90
N THR A 158 -5.33 11.65 -1.25
CA THR A 158 -4.38 12.77 -1.20
C THR A 158 -3.28 12.51 -0.17
N GLU A 159 -2.20 13.28 -0.22
CA GLU A 159 -1.12 13.22 0.79
C GLU A 159 -1.65 13.53 2.20
N GLN A 160 -2.54 14.51 2.32
CA GLN A 160 -3.14 14.86 3.63
C GLN A 160 -4.02 13.72 4.18
N GLU A 161 -4.83 13.08 3.33
CA GLU A 161 -5.65 11.94 3.76
C GLU A 161 -4.78 10.79 4.26
N LEU A 162 -3.72 10.43 3.53
CA LEU A 162 -2.84 9.34 3.95
C LEU A 162 -2.10 9.65 5.25
N THR A 163 -1.57 10.86 5.42
CA THR A 163 -0.81 11.24 6.64
C THR A 163 -1.73 11.37 7.85
N ASP A 164 -2.92 11.91 7.69
CA ASP A 164 -3.95 11.97 8.73
C ASP A 164 -4.38 10.58 9.20
N TRP A 165 -4.61 9.67 8.25
CA TRP A 165 -4.99 8.30 8.61
C TRP A 165 -3.83 7.51 9.20
N LYS A 166 -2.58 7.77 8.75
CA LYS A 166 -1.39 7.21 9.40
C LYS A 166 -1.35 7.59 10.87
N ALA A 167 -1.42 8.88 11.19
CA ALA A 167 -1.40 9.39 12.56
C ALA A 167 -2.54 8.81 13.42
N ARG A 168 -3.74 8.67 12.87
CA ARG A 168 -4.89 8.08 13.59
C ARG A 168 -4.70 6.60 13.91
N ILE A 169 -4.18 5.81 12.99
CA ILE A 169 -3.94 4.38 13.22
C ILE A 169 -2.77 4.18 14.18
N GLU A 170 -1.71 5.00 14.08
CA GLU A 170 -0.59 4.93 15.01
C GLU A 170 -1.01 5.31 16.44
N ARG A 171 -1.95 6.24 16.59
CA ARG A 171 -2.51 6.63 17.90
C ARG A 171 -3.21 5.47 18.64
N ILE A 172 -3.71 4.48 17.93
CA ILE A 172 -4.29 3.28 18.56
C ILE A 172 -3.28 2.13 18.72
N GLY A 173 -1.98 2.40 18.52
CA GLY A 173 -0.88 1.47 18.76
C GLY A 173 -0.49 0.60 17.58
N ILE A 174 -1.00 0.86 16.36
CA ILE A 174 -0.66 0.10 15.14
C ILE A 174 0.28 0.94 14.27
N ALA A 175 1.59 0.70 14.37
CA ALA A 175 2.59 1.40 13.58
C ALA A 175 2.58 0.95 12.11
N ILE A 176 2.14 1.81 11.21
CA ILE A 176 2.00 1.52 9.76
C ILE A 176 2.89 2.39 8.90
N CYS A 177 3.34 1.85 7.77
CA CYS A 177 4.04 2.65 6.76
C CYS A 177 3.06 3.56 5.98
N PRO A 178 3.55 4.64 5.33
CA PRO A 178 2.71 5.51 4.51
C PRO A 178 1.92 4.77 3.44
N ASN A 179 2.51 3.75 2.79
CA ASN A 179 1.79 2.95 1.79
C ASN A 179 0.58 2.22 2.39
N SER A 180 0.70 1.68 3.60
CA SER A 180 -0.42 1.05 4.31
C SER A 180 -1.51 2.06 4.66
N ALA A 181 -1.11 3.27 5.03
CA ALA A 181 -2.04 4.36 5.35
C ALA A 181 -2.91 4.75 4.14
N VAL A 182 -2.37 4.66 2.91
CA VAL A 182 -3.13 4.84 1.67
C VAL A 182 -4.33 3.89 1.62
N ALA A 183 -4.13 2.60 1.94
CA ALA A 183 -5.24 1.64 1.94
C ALA A 183 -6.28 1.96 3.02
N VAL A 184 -5.84 2.36 4.23
CA VAL A 184 -6.75 2.74 5.33
C VAL A 184 -7.57 3.99 4.97
N ALA A 185 -6.92 5.02 4.41
CA ALA A 185 -7.61 6.22 3.94
C ALA A 185 -8.61 5.90 2.81
N GLY A 186 -8.24 4.99 1.91
CA GLY A 186 -9.13 4.51 0.86
C GLY A 186 -10.38 3.81 1.39
N VAL A 187 -10.27 3.01 2.45
CA VAL A 187 -11.46 2.42 3.11
C VAL A 187 -12.42 3.52 3.56
N LYS A 188 -11.90 4.58 4.20
CA LYS A 188 -12.77 5.67 4.64
C LYS A 188 -13.53 6.31 3.48
N LYS A 189 -12.87 6.57 2.35
CA LYS A 189 -13.52 7.13 1.16
C LYS A 189 -14.56 6.19 0.57
N LEU A 190 -14.25 4.89 0.49
CA LEU A 190 -15.18 3.88 -0.01
C LEU A 190 -16.40 3.70 0.89
N VAL A 191 -16.26 3.89 2.21
CA VAL A 191 -17.39 3.92 3.15
C VAL A 191 -18.19 5.21 3.00
N ASP A 192 -17.54 6.37 2.87
CA ASP A 192 -18.22 7.64 2.70
C ASP A 192 -19.01 7.74 1.39
N SER A 193 -18.54 7.06 0.35
CA SER A 193 -19.23 6.94 -0.95
C SER A 193 -20.20 5.77 -1.04
N GLU A 194 -20.47 5.08 0.08
CA GLU A 194 -21.39 3.94 0.18
C GLU A 194 -21.01 2.75 -0.72
N VAL A 195 -19.78 2.68 -1.23
CA VAL A 195 -19.26 1.52 -1.98
C VAL A 195 -19.02 0.35 -1.04
N ILE A 196 -18.53 0.62 0.18
CA ILE A 196 -18.48 -0.32 1.30
C ILE A 196 -19.66 0.01 2.22
N ALA A 197 -20.60 -0.91 2.33
CA ALA A 197 -21.81 -0.72 3.12
C ALA A 197 -21.54 -0.87 4.64
N ALA A 198 -22.42 -0.28 5.44
CA ALA A 198 -22.36 -0.45 6.89
C ALA A 198 -22.55 -1.93 7.28
N GLY A 199 -21.67 -2.44 8.14
CA GLY A 199 -21.70 -3.83 8.61
C GLY A 199 -20.89 -4.81 7.75
N GLU A 200 -20.40 -4.41 6.59
CA GLU A 200 -19.50 -5.24 5.81
C GLU A 200 -18.15 -5.44 6.51
N LYS A 201 -17.63 -6.66 6.45
CA LYS A 201 -16.32 -7.04 7.00
C LYS A 201 -15.22 -6.69 6.00
N VAL A 202 -14.31 -5.81 6.42
CA VAL A 202 -13.21 -5.32 5.60
C VAL A 202 -11.87 -5.81 6.16
N VAL A 203 -11.06 -6.43 5.33
CA VAL A 203 -9.65 -6.71 5.61
C VAL A 203 -8.77 -5.71 4.90
N VAL A 204 -7.96 -4.95 5.64
CA VAL A 204 -6.98 -4.02 5.09
C VAL A 204 -5.59 -4.62 5.20
N VAL A 205 -4.88 -4.71 4.08
CA VAL A 205 -3.52 -5.25 4.06
C VAL A 205 -2.52 -4.17 4.45
N LEU A 206 -1.95 -4.26 5.65
CA LEU A 206 -0.89 -3.39 6.14
C LEU A 206 0.47 -3.97 5.72
N THR A 207 1.09 -3.37 4.71
CA THR A 207 2.21 -3.97 3.97
C THR A 207 3.57 -3.85 4.64
N ALA A 208 3.77 -2.86 5.51
CA ALA A 208 5.02 -2.70 6.26
C ALA A 208 4.81 -1.93 7.57
N HIS A 209 5.76 -2.14 8.49
CA HIS A 209 5.77 -1.47 9.79
C HIS A 209 6.26 -0.02 9.69
N GLY A 210 5.69 0.88 10.49
CA GLY A 210 5.97 2.32 10.51
C GLY A 210 7.37 2.70 10.99
N SER A 211 8.09 1.83 11.71
CA SER A 211 9.42 2.14 12.25
C SER A 211 10.48 2.51 11.21
N LYS A 212 10.24 2.22 9.94
CA LYS A 212 11.11 2.63 8.82
C LYS A 212 10.86 4.06 8.34
N PHE A 213 9.85 4.73 8.89
CA PHE A 213 9.32 6.02 8.44
C PHE A 213 9.17 7.00 9.62
N SER A 214 10.12 6.96 10.56
CA SER A 214 10.08 7.79 11.77
C SER A 214 10.20 9.30 11.49
N SER A 215 10.97 9.70 10.48
CA SER A 215 11.08 11.10 10.06
C SER A 215 9.74 11.67 9.61
N SER A 216 9.06 10.96 8.72
CA SER A 216 7.73 11.34 8.24
C SER A 216 6.69 11.46 9.38
N ALA A 217 6.77 10.58 10.40
CA ALA A 217 5.92 10.68 11.57
C ALA A 217 6.24 11.93 12.40
N MET A 218 7.53 12.23 12.63
CA MET A 218 7.95 13.43 13.37
C MET A 218 7.53 14.71 12.65
N GLU A 219 7.80 14.83 11.36
CA GLU A 219 7.41 15.98 10.54
C GLU A 219 5.89 16.24 10.61
N TYR A 220 5.08 15.20 10.58
CA TYR A 220 3.63 15.33 10.73
C TYR A 220 3.24 15.90 12.10
N HIS A 221 3.82 15.37 13.19
CA HIS A 221 3.46 15.75 14.55
C HIS A 221 4.06 17.09 15.00
N GLU A 222 5.15 17.53 14.43
CA GLU A 222 5.74 18.84 14.68
C GLU A 222 4.95 19.99 14.01
N ASN A 223 4.22 19.72 12.95
CA ASN A 223 3.37 20.71 12.30
C ASN A 223 2.02 20.84 13.01
N ALA A 224 1.82 21.98 13.69
CA ALA A 224 0.60 22.26 14.43
C ALA A 224 -0.69 22.34 13.57
N ASP A 225 -0.55 22.59 12.27
CA ASP A 225 -1.67 22.70 11.35
C ASP A 225 -2.26 21.33 11.00
N ASN A 226 -1.53 20.26 11.25
CA ASN A 226 -2.02 18.90 11.01
C ASN A 226 -3.09 18.53 12.05
N ARG A 227 -4.23 18.09 11.54
CA ARG A 227 -5.44 17.83 12.33
C ARG A 227 -5.26 16.87 13.50
N TYR A 228 -4.38 15.90 13.36
CA TYR A 228 -4.12 14.85 14.36
C TYR A 228 -2.70 14.94 14.92
N ALA A 229 -2.05 16.10 14.78
CA ALA A 229 -0.74 16.32 15.37
C ALA A 229 -0.77 16.12 16.89
N ASN A 230 0.31 15.55 17.39
CA ASN A 230 0.62 15.44 18.82
C ASN A 230 2.02 16.01 19.03
N GLN A 231 2.08 17.31 19.22
CA GLN A 231 3.34 18.05 19.24
C GLN A 231 4.23 17.61 20.41
N PRO A 232 5.53 17.35 20.16
CA PRO A 232 6.47 17.12 21.24
C PRO A 232 6.66 18.43 22.02
N VAL A 233 6.73 18.34 23.34
CA VAL A 233 7.03 19.46 24.21
C VAL A 233 8.49 19.37 24.64
N TYR A 234 9.27 20.42 24.37
CA TYR A 234 10.67 20.50 24.75
C TYR A 234 10.82 21.41 25.98
N LEU A 235 11.28 20.83 27.08
CA LEU A 235 11.44 21.52 28.35
C LEU A 235 12.91 21.50 28.79
N PRO A 236 13.38 22.50 29.59
CA PRO A 236 14.64 22.37 30.30
C PRO A 236 14.58 21.16 31.25
N PRO A 237 15.73 20.58 31.65
CA PRO A 237 15.78 19.45 32.58
C PRO A 237 15.53 19.91 34.03
N ASP A 238 14.32 20.40 34.30
CA ASP A 238 13.87 20.95 35.56
C ASP A 238 12.51 20.38 35.95
N LEU A 239 12.41 19.90 37.17
CA LEU A 239 11.19 19.25 37.67
C LEU A 239 9.99 20.19 37.66
N SER A 240 10.19 21.45 38.07
CA SER A 240 9.09 22.41 38.14
C SER A 240 8.51 22.73 36.74
N ALA A 241 9.35 22.74 35.71
CA ALA A 241 8.89 22.91 34.34
C ALA A 241 8.03 21.73 33.89
N ILE A 242 8.43 20.50 34.25
CA ILE A 242 7.68 19.28 33.95
C ILE A 242 6.33 19.24 34.69
N GLU A 243 6.35 19.52 35.97
CA GLU A 243 5.11 19.57 36.80
C GLU A 243 4.12 20.60 36.27
N LYS A 244 4.61 21.77 35.87
CA LYS A 244 3.75 22.81 35.28
C LYS A 244 3.13 22.36 33.94
N GLU A 245 3.90 21.69 33.08
CA GLU A 245 3.38 21.18 31.80
C GLU A 245 2.33 20.10 32.05
N LEU A 246 2.58 19.19 32.98
CA LEU A 246 1.67 18.10 33.32
C LEU A 246 0.48 18.56 34.22
N LYS A 247 0.47 19.83 34.65
CA LYS A 247 -0.55 20.40 35.54
C LYS A 247 -0.70 19.65 36.88
N LEU A 248 0.44 19.23 37.42
CA LEU A 248 0.55 18.54 38.70
C LEU A 248 0.69 19.53 39.86
#